data_b6615796555a3679094b5981fbac6fc8
#
_entry.id   b6615796555a3679094b5981fbac6fc8
#
_cell.length_a   1.000
_cell.length_b   1.000
_cell.length_c   1.000
_cell.angle_alpha   90.00
_cell.angle_beta   90.00
_cell.angle_gamma   90.00
#
_symmetry.space_group_name_H-M   'P 1'
#
loop_
_entity.id
_entity.type
_entity.pdbx_description
1 polymer ?
#
loop_
_entity_poly.entity_id
_entity_poly.type
_entity_poly.pdbx_seq_one_letter_code
_entity_poly.pdbx_strand_id
1 'polypeptide(L)'
;MIVDVHTHLPTHQEAVPVNEIVTEEMMRSGDSIKLTNSVEDYINDMEIVDKSILFGIAPRPKTEKDLGELFGAGKDWGDSLNQNDVASIISKKYPEKIIPFMSLHPDADDWNEEYDRCLGDLGIKGIKLGPNYQDFDPNSPSAYNLFSRLQEDNIPVIFHQGTSPMPDAPLIYTHPLTTDKVAMAFPDLKIILAHL
;
A
#
# COMPACT_ATOMS: atom_id res chain seq x y z
N MET A 1 22.21 -0.25 -9.58
CA MET A 1 21.24 -0.26 -8.47
C MET A 1 19.93 -0.82 -8.99
N ILE A 2 19.43 -1.86 -8.34
CA ILE A 2 18.13 -2.49 -8.62
C ILE A 2 17.19 -2.11 -7.49
N VAL A 3 16.01 -1.58 -7.81
CA VAL A 3 14.99 -1.21 -6.83
C VAL A 3 13.70 -1.94 -7.15
N ASP A 4 13.21 -2.74 -6.21
CA ASP A 4 11.84 -3.25 -6.28
C ASP A 4 10.88 -2.15 -5.82
N VAL A 5 10.03 -1.70 -6.71
CA VAL A 5 9.10 -0.58 -6.44
C VAL A 5 7.76 -1.02 -5.89
N HIS A 6 7.53 -2.33 -5.68
CA HIS A 6 6.22 -2.82 -5.27
C HIS A 6 6.31 -4.02 -4.32
N THR A 7 6.55 -3.76 -3.04
CA THR A 7 6.54 -4.80 -2.01
C THR A 7 5.56 -4.48 -0.89
N HIS A 8 4.84 -5.49 -0.45
CA HIS A 8 3.91 -5.37 0.67
C HIS A 8 4.59 -5.67 2.00
N LEU A 9 4.06 -5.09 3.07
CA LEU A 9 4.46 -5.45 4.43
C LEU A 9 4.32 -6.96 4.64
N PRO A 10 5.26 -7.59 5.38
CA PRO A 10 5.04 -8.94 5.89
C PRO A 10 3.78 -8.94 6.75
N THR A 11 2.96 -9.98 6.61
CA THR A 11 1.64 -10.03 7.25
C THR A 11 1.70 -10.15 8.76
N HIS A 12 2.80 -10.73 9.28
CA HIS A 12 3.01 -10.95 10.70
C HIS A 12 4.47 -10.74 11.10
N GLN A 13 4.69 -10.25 12.30
CA GLN A 13 6.02 -10.14 12.89
C GLN A 13 6.59 -11.51 13.26
N GLU A 14 5.75 -12.41 13.71
CA GLU A 14 6.04 -13.81 13.97
C GLU A 14 5.25 -14.68 12.98
N ALA A 15 5.83 -15.77 12.51
CA ALA A 15 5.24 -16.67 11.52
C ALA A 15 3.94 -17.33 12.03
N VAL A 16 2.89 -16.55 12.14
CA VAL A 16 1.54 -17.12 12.21
C VAL A 16 1.18 -17.49 10.80
N PRO A 17 0.93 -18.77 10.49
CA PRO A 17 0.46 -19.14 9.19
C PRO A 17 -0.80 -18.32 8.91
N VAL A 18 -0.72 -17.41 7.97
CA VAL A 18 -1.93 -16.89 7.34
C VAL A 18 -2.71 -18.14 6.97
N ASN A 19 -3.89 -18.25 7.47
CA ASN A 19 -4.70 -19.41 7.29
C ASN A 19 -4.79 -19.67 5.78
N GLU A 20 -4.16 -20.74 5.29
CA GLU A 20 -4.12 -21.07 3.86
C GLU A 20 -5.54 -21.04 3.25
N ILE A 21 -6.54 -21.41 4.06
CA ILE A 21 -7.96 -21.34 3.69
C ILE A 21 -8.40 -19.89 3.35
N VAL A 22 -7.95 -18.91 4.12
CA VAL A 22 -8.29 -17.50 3.86
C VAL A 22 -7.65 -17.03 2.55
N THR A 23 -6.43 -17.49 2.27
CA THR A 23 -5.72 -17.13 1.04
C THR A 23 -6.36 -17.77 -0.19
N GLU A 24 -6.78 -19.02 -0.11
CA GLU A 24 -7.48 -19.72 -1.20
C GLU A 24 -8.85 -19.10 -1.48
N GLU A 25 -9.65 -18.82 -0.45
CA GLU A 25 -10.97 -18.20 -0.60
C GLU A 25 -10.90 -16.75 -1.13
N MET A 26 -9.80 -16.06 -0.87
CA MET A 26 -9.61 -14.67 -1.30
C MET A 26 -9.06 -14.54 -2.72
N MET A 27 -8.47 -15.59 -3.28
CA MET A 27 -7.87 -15.56 -4.60
C MET A 27 -8.86 -16.01 -5.69
N ARG A 28 -8.99 -15.22 -6.74
CA ARG A 28 -9.83 -15.56 -7.91
C ARG A 28 -9.39 -16.84 -8.60
N SER A 29 -8.10 -17.17 -8.53
CA SER A 29 -7.54 -18.39 -9.14
C SER A 29 -7.79 -19.65 -8.32
N GLY A 30 -8.14 -19.52 -7.05
CA GLY A 30 -8.18 -20.64 -6.12
C GLY A 30 -6.80 -21.21 -5.75
N ASP A 31 -5.72 -20.54 -6.18
CA ASP A 31 -4.36 -20.93 -5.86
C ASP A 31 -3.91 -20.30 -4.54
N SER A 32 -3.21 -21.08 -3.71
CA SER A 32 -2.59 -20.53 -2.50
C SER A 32 -1.36 -19.69 -2.85
N ILE A 33 -1.24 -18.52 -2.22
CA ILE A 33 -0.05 -17.69 -2.33
C ILE A 33 0.77 -17.84 -1.05
N LYS A 34 2.07 -18.13 -1.20
CA LYS A 34 3.00 -18.06 -0.08
C LYS A 34 3.22 -16.57 0.27
N LEU A 35 2.68 -16.15 1.39
CA LEU A 35 2.95 -14.83 1.94
C LEU A 35 4.22 -14.88 2.80
N THR A 36 5.01 -13.81 2.76
CA THR A 36 6.14 -13.63 3.67
C THR A 36 5.60 -13.33 5.06
N ASN A 37 5.98 -14.15 6.03
CA ASN A 37 5.38 -14.12 7.36
C ASN A 37 6.16 -13.28 8.37
N SER A 38 7.49 -13.11 8.19
CA SER A 38 8.32 -12.33 9.10
C SER A 38 9.12 -11.26 8.37
N VAL A 39 9.59 -10.26 9.12
CA VAL A 39 10.47 -9.21 8.59
C VAL A 39 11.81 -9.80 8.13
N GLU A 40 12.33 -10.76 8.87
CA GLU A 40 13.58 -11.44 8.55
C GLU A 40 13.46 -12.22 7.24
N ASP A 41 12.38 -12.95 7.03
CA ASP A 41 12.12 -13.65 5.78
C ASP A 41 12.00 -12.67 4.61
N TYR A 42 11.27 -11.58 4.80
CA TYR A 42 11.15 -10.53 3.79
C TYR A 42 12.52 -9.94 3.41
N ILE A 43 13.37 -9.60 4.37
CA ILE A 43 14.70 -9.05 4.12
C ILE A 43 15.58 -10.06 3.37
N ASN A 44 15.52 -11.35 3.72
CA ASN A 44 16.24 -12.41 3.05
C ASN A 44 15.75 -12.59 1.59
N ASP A 45 14.45 -12.59 1.36
CA ASP A 45 13.88 -12.70 0.02
C ASP A 45 14.27 -11.50 -0.87
N MET A 46 14.46 -10.32 -0.26
CA MET A 46 14.86 -9.08 -0.94
C MET A 46 16.39 -8.95 -1.14
N GLU A 47 17.23 -9.93 -0.79
CA GLU A 47 18.69 -9.85 -0.99
C GLU A 47 19.09 -9.63 -2.45
N ILE A 48 18.25 -10.06 -3.41
CA ILE A 48 18.48 -9.93 -4.85
C ILE A 48 18.37 -8.50 -5.39
N VAL A 49 17.81 -7.55 -4.63
CA VAL A 49 17.67 -6.14 -4.99
C VAL A 49 18.48 -5.25 -4.06
N ASP A 50 18.89 -4.07 -4.52
CA ASP A 50 19.61 -3.11 -3.68
C ASP A 50 18.67 -2.45 -2.67
N LYS A 51 17.45 -2.07 -3.12
CA LYS A 51 16.42 -1.43 -2.29
C LYS A 51 15.03 -1.94 -2.65
N SER A 52 14.10 -1.83 -1.70
CA SER A 52 12.68 -2.08 -1.96
C SER A 52 11.80 -0.97 -1.38
N ILE A 53 10.73 -0.64 -2.10
CA ILE A 53 9.67 0.22 -1.60
C ILE A 53 8.67 -0.66 -0.84
N LEU A 54 8.49 -0.37 0.44
CA LEU A 54 7.66 -1.15 1.36
C LEU A 54 6.45 -0.36 1.82
N PHE A 55 5.27 -0.96 1.72
CA PHE A 55 3.98 -0.35 2.13
C PHE A 55 2.96 -1.40 2.56
N GLY A 56 2.01 -0.97 3.36
CA GLY A 56 0.74 -1.66 3.58
C GLY A 56 -0.38 -1.05 2.73
N ILE A 57 -1.62 -1.45 3.01
CA ILE A 57 -2.81 -0.89 2.36
C ILE A 57 -3.73 -0.34 3.46
N ALA A 58 -4.12 0.92 3.35
CA ALA A 58 -5.08 1.51 4.27
C ALA A 58 -6.46 0.85 4.11
N PRO A 59 -7.17 0.59 5.21
CA PRO A 59 -8.49 -0.01 5.18
C PRO A 59 -9.52 0.92 4.50
N ARG A 60 -10.63 0.32 4.07
CA ARG A 60 -11.80 1.07 3.60
C ARG A 60 -12.48 1.74 4.80
N PRO A 61 -12.74 3.05 4.78
CA PRO A 61 -13.53 3.68 5.84
C PRO A 61 -14.95 3.09 5.87
N LYS A 62 -15.47 2.89 7.09
CA LYS A 62 -16.86 2.45 7.33
C LYS A 62 -17.22 1.04 6.82
N THR A 63 -16.26 0.17 6.59
CA THR A 63 -16.52 -1.24 6.29
C THR A 63 -16.02 -2.16 7.41
N GLU A 64 -16.72 -3.29 7.62
CA GLU A 64 -16.30 -4.32 8.58
C GLU A 64 -15.10 -5.16 8.09
N LYS A 65 -14.74 -5.02 6.80
CA LYS A 65 -13.60 -5.72 6.20
C LYS A 65 -12.32 -4.91 6.39
N ASP A 66 -11.53 -5.31 7.34
CA ASP A 66 -10.20 -4.74 7.56
C ASP A 66 -9.17 -5.40 6.65
N LEU A 67 -8.84 -4.74 5.54
CA LEU A 67 -7.76 -5.16 4.65
C LEU A 67 -6.36 -4.95 5.28
N GLY A 68 -6.27 -4.16 6.35
CA GLY A 68 -5.05 -3.97 7.11
C GLY A 68 -4.56 -5.27 7.75
N GLU A 69 -5.47 -6.15 8.18
CA GLU A 69 -5.12 -7.49 8.68
C GLU A 69 -4.46 -8.36 7.60
N LEU A 70 -4.80 -8.15 6.33
CA LEU A 70 -4.24 -8.92 5.23
C LEU A 70 -2.92 -8.37 4.70
N PHE A 71 -2.73 -7.05 4.71
CA PHE A 71 -1.60 -6.39 4.06
C PHE A 71 -0.67 -5.63 5.01
N GLY A 72 -0.65 -5.99 6.29
CA GLY A 72 0.50 -5.64 7.09
C GLY A 72 0.35 -4.77 8.32
N ALA A 73 -0.84 -4.60 8.87
CA ALA A 73 -0.97 -4.10 10.24
C ALA A 73 -1.90 -5.05 11.01
N GLY A 74 -1.40 -6.22 11.33
CA GLY A 74 -2.14 -7.18 12.15
C GLY A 74 -1.85 -6.97 13.62
N LYS A 75 -2.59 -7.70 14.46
CA LYS A 75 -2.48 -7.71 15.94
C LYS A 75 -1.05 -7.96 16.45
N ASP A 76 -0.19 -8.56 15.62
CA ASP A 76 1.18 -8.94 16.00
C ASP A 76 2.14 -7.74 16.08
N TRP A 77 1.73 -6.58 15.54
CA TRP A 77 2.51 -5.35 15.61
C TRP A 77 2.09 -4.43 16.78
N GLY A 78 1.00 -4.76 17.46
CA GLY A 78 0.38 -4.00 18.54
C GLY A 78 -0.88 -3.27 18.11
N ASP A 79 -1.89 -3.30 18.97
CA ASP A 79 -3.25 -2.79 18.70
C ASP A 79 -3.33 -1.29 18.37
N SER A 80 -2.23 -0.55 18.58
CA SER A 80 -2.16 0.90 18.33
C SER A 80 -1.39 1.30 17.08
N LEU A 81 -0.82 0.34 16.33
CA LEU A 81 -0.01 0.60 15.14
C LEU A 81 -0.82 0.35 13.87
N ASN A 82 -0.75 1.30 12.95
CA ASN A 82 -1.28 1.10 11.60
C ASN A 82 -0.17 0.68 10.60
N GLN A 83 -0.53 0.41 9.36
CA GLN A 83 0.39 0.00 8.30
C GLN A 83 1.53 1.00 8.05
N ASN A 84 1.30 2.30 8.27
CA ASN A 84 2.30 3.34 8.06
C ASN A 84 3.35 3.32 9.18
N ASP A 85 2.92 3.07 10.43
CA ASP A 85 3.84 2.86 11.56
C ASP A 85 4.76 1.69 11.32
N VAL A 86 4.21 0.56 10.87
CA VAL A 86 4.96 -0.67 10.58
C VAL A 86 5.99 -0.43 9.49
N ALA A 87 5.61 0.21 8.38
CA ALA A 87 6.54 0.56 7.30
C ALA A 87 7.69 1.45 7.81
N SER A 88 7.38 2.44 8.66
CA SER A 88 8.37 3.30 9.30
C SER A 88 9.32 2.53 10.22
N ILE A 89 8.79 1.65 11.08
CA ILE A 89 9.59 0.83 12.01
C ILE A 89 10.58 -0.03 11.23
N ILE A 90 10.11 -0.75 10.21
CA ILE A 90 10.96 -1.61 9.39
C ILE A 90 12.03 -0.77 8.66
N SER A 91 11.66 0.36 8.09
CA SER A 91 12.62 1.22 7.39
C SER A 91 13.70 1.79 8.32
N LYS A 92 13.37 2.13 9.55
CA LYS A 92 14.34 2.58 10.56
C LYS A 92 15.29 1.46 10.99
N LYS A 93 14.82 0.21 10.98
CA LYS A 93 15.66 -0.99 11.27
C LYS A 93 16.59 -1.33 10.09
N TYR A 94 16.14 -1.07 8.83
CA TYR A 94 16.88 -1.40 7.61
C TYR A 94 16.99 -0.20 6.64
N PRO A 95 17.62 0.93 7.06
CA PRO A 95 17.54 2.20 6.31
C PRO A 95 18.24 2.17 4.96
N GLU A 96 19.24 1.29 4.78
CA GLU A 96 19.93 1.13 3.50
C GLU A 96 19.13 0.27 2.50
N LYS A 97 18.13 -0.47 2.98
CA LYS A 97 17.37 -1.44 2.19
C LYS A 97 15.95 -0.97 1.88
N ILE A 98 15.27 -0.34 2.84
CA ILE A 98 13.83 -0.07 2.78
C ILE A 98 13.54 1.41 2.55
N ILE A 99 12.68 1.68 1.57
CA ILE A 99 12.07 2.98 1.31
C ILE A 99 10.61 2.88 1.73
N PRO A 100 10.20 3.50 2.84
CA PRO A 100 8.82 3.37 3.34
C PRO A 100 7.86 4.25 2.55
N PHE A 101 6.75 3.67 2.11
CA PHE A 101 5.62 4.38 1.55
C PHE A 101 4.40 4.24 2.44
N MET A 102 3.60 5.30 2.56
CA MET A 102 2.32 5.26 3.26
C MET A 102 1.22 4.67 2.38
N SER A 103 0.12 4.33 3.00
CA SER A 103 -1.17 4.15 2.34
C SER A 103 -2.23 4.88 3.13
N LEU A 104 -3.08 5.63 2.42
CA LEU A 104 -4.18 6.40 2.96
C LEU A 104 -5.45 6.08 2.16
N HIS A 105 -6.59 6.38 2.73
CA HIS A 105 -7.85 6.36 2.00
C HIS A 105 -8.36 7.80 1.82
N PRO A 106 -8.65 8.27 0.59
CA PRO A 106 -9.04 9.65 0.36
C PRO A 106 -10.38 10.06 1.03
N ASP A 107 -11.22 9.09 1.39
CA ASP A 107 -12.48 9.31 2.09
C ASP A 107 -12.39 9.09 3.61
N ALA A 108 -11.20 8.81 4.16
CA ALA A 108 -11.02 8.75 5.60
C ALA A 108 -11.07 10.16 6.20
N ASP A 109 -11.76 10.31 7.31
CA ASP A 109 -11.95 11.63 7.94
C ASP A 109 -10.64 12.25 8.41
N ASP A 110 -9.65 11.43 8.75
CA ASP A 110 -8.34 11.78 9.33
C ASP A 110 -7.18 11.67 8.34
N TRP A 111 -7.45 11.45 7.02
CA TRP A 111 -6.38 11.21 6.05
C TRP A 111 -5.32 12.31 6.01
N ASN A 112 -5.75 13.55 6.25
CA ASN A 112 -4.88 14.72 6.15
C ASN A 112 -3.93 14.84 7.33
N GLU A 113 -4.40 14.54 8.55
CA GLU A 113 -3.59 14.48 9.76
C GLU A 113 -2.60 13.31 9.69
N GLU A 114 -3.06 12.15 9.20
CA GLU A 114 -2.19 10.99 9.00
C GLU A 114 -1.14 11.25 7.91
N TYR A 115 -1.48 11.96 6.86
CA TYR A 115 -0.53 12.40 5.84
C TYR A 115 0.60 13.24 6.45
N ASP A 116 0.27 14.25 7.24
CA ASP A 116 1.24 15.11 7.92
C ASP A 116 2.14 14.30 8.86
N ARG A 117 1.54 13.39 9.64
CA ARG A 117 2.28 12.49 10.53
C ARG A 117 3.24 11.58 9.76
N CYS A 118 2.82 11.04 8.65
CA CYS A 118 3.65 10.18 7.80
C CYS A 118 4.90 10.90 7.29
N LEU A 119 4.77 12.12 6.82
CA LEU A 119 5.90 12.88 6.31
C LEU A 119 6.80 13.44 7.42
N GLY A 120 6.19 13.97 8.50
CA GLY A 120 6.90 14.61 9.60
C GLY A 120 7.56 13.63 10.56
N ASP A 121 6.79 12.70 11.10
CA ASP A 121 7.23 11.84 12.21
C ASP A 121 7.75 10.49 11.76
N LEU A 122 7.13 9.92 10.72
CA LEU A 122 7.43 8.57 10.28
C LEU A 122 8.52 8.50 9.20
N GLY A 123 8.82 9.63 8.53
CA GLY A 123 9.87 9.72 7.52
C GLY A 123 9.53 9.00 6.20
N ILE A 124 8.25 8.86 5.91
CA ILE A 124 7.68 8.26 4.69
C ILE A 124 8.12 9.04 3.44
N LYS A 125 8.28 8.36 2.30
CA LYS A 125 8.83 8.92 1.07
C LYS A 125 7.88 8.95 -0.12
N GLY A 126 6.72 8.32 -0.01
CA GLY A 126 5.71 8.24 -1.07
C GLY A 126 4.43 7.60 -0.58
N ILE A 127 3.48 7.39 -1.49
CA ILE A 127 2.19 6.77 -1.17
C ILE A 127 1.89 5.62 -2.12
N LYS A 128 1.29 4.56 -1.60
CA LYS A 128 0.68 3.47 -2.37
C LYS A 128 -0.83 3.54 -2.26
N LEU A 129 -1.48 3.51 -3.41
CA LEU A 129 -2.93 3.44 -3.53
C LEU A 129 -3.35 2.20 -4.33
N GLY A 130 -4.40 1.55 -3.85
CA GLY A 130 -5.05 0.43 -4.51
C GLY A 130 -6.54 0.71 -4.69
N PRO A 131 -6.93 1.55 -5.68
CA PRO A 131 -8.30 2.04 -5.79
C PRO A 131 -9.36 0.94 -5.84
N ASN A 132 -9.04 -0.22 -6.40
CA ASN A 132 -9.96 -1.35 -6.47
C ASN A 132 -10.11 -2.11 -5.14
N TYR A 133 -9.02 -2.28 -4.35
CA TYR A 133 -9.18 -2.92 -3.04
C TYR A 133 -9.66 -1.93 -1.97
N GLN A 134 -9.28 -0.67 -2.10
CA GLN A 134 -9.74 0.40 -1.22
C GLN A 134 -11.13 0.92 -1.58
N ASP A 135 -11.66 0.53 -2.76
CA ASP A 135 -12.99 0.87 -3.26
C ASP A 135 -13.26 2.39 -3.33
N PHE A 136 -12.36 3.11 -3.99
CA PHE A 136 -12.58 4.52 -4.30
C PHE A 136 -12.33 4.84 -5.78
N ASP A 137 -13.04 5.82 -6.31
CA ASP A 137 -12.79 6.34 -7.66
C ASP A 137 -11.58 7.29 -7.65
N PRO A 138 -10.50 6.99 -8.39
CA PRO A 138 -9.35 7.91 -8.51
C PRO A 138 -9.71 9.28 -9.10
N ASN A 139 -10.87 9.41 -9.73
CA ASN A 139 -11.36 10.67 -10.28
C ASN A 139 -12.42 11.36 -9.40
N SER A 140 -12.58 10.92 -8.16
CA SER A 140 -13.45 11.57 -7.18
C SER A 140 -12.88 12.88 -6.67
N PRO A 141 -13.71 13.82 -6.18
CA PRO A 141 -13.23 15.05 -5.56
C PRO A 141 -12.32 14.80 -4.35
N SER A 142 -12.60 13.81 -3.52
CA SER A 142 -11.76 13.44 -2.36
C SER A 142 -10.38 12.95 -2.79
N ALA A 143 -10.31 12.09 -3.81
CA ALA A 143 -9.04 11.66 -4.36
C ALA A 143 -8.24 12.82 -4.95
N TYR A 144 -8.90 13.77 -5.61
CA TYR A 144 -8.26 14.96 -6.17
C TYR A 144 -7.67 15.89 -5.09
N ASN A 145 -8.31 15.98 -3.91
CA ASN A 145 -7.74 16.72 -2.78
C ASN A 145 -6.42 16.09 -2.32
N LEU A 146 -6.36 14.77 -2.24
CA LEU A 146 -5.13 14.05 -1.91
C LEU A 146 -4.06 14.24 -2.99
N PHE A 147 -4.42 14.13 -4.28
CA PHE A 147 -3.45 14.29 -5.38
C PHE A 147 -2.92 15.71 -5.50
N SER A 148 -3.72 16.73 -5.22
CA SER A 148 -3.25 18.13 -5.13
C SER A 148 -2.12 18.25 -4.10
N ARG A 149 -2.32 17.71 -2.91
CA ARG A 149 -1.31 17.70 -1.87
C ARG A 149 -0.04 16.95 -2.24
N LEU A 150 -0.20 15.75 -2.81
CA LEU A 150 0.95 14.94 -3.27
C LEU A 150 1.78 15.68 -4.32
N GLN A 151 1.12 16.38 -5.26
CA GLN A 151 1.80 17.17 -6.27
C GLN A 151 2.53 18.37 -5.66
N GLU A 152 1.86 19.14 -4.79
CA GLU A 152 2.42 20.33 -4.11
C GLU A 152 3.66 19.95 -3.26
N ASP A 153 3.59 18.84 -2.53
CA ASP A 153 4.67 18.36 -1.67
C ASP A 153 5.70 17.50 -2.43
N ASN A 154 5.49 17.31 -3.76
CA ASN A 154 6.38 16.50 -4.63
C ASN A 154 6.53 15.05 -4.17
N ILE A 155 5.47 14.46 -3.61
CA ILE A 155 5.42 13.08 -3.12
C ILE A 155 4.96 12.13 -4.23
N PRO A 156 5.74 11.07 -4.57
CA PRO A 156 5.36 10.13 -5.60
C PRO A 156 4.23 9.21 -5.14
N VAL A 157 3.35 8.83 -6.10
CA VAL A 157 2.27 7.88 -5.89
C VAL A 157 2.46 6.63 -6.74
N ILE A 158 2.31 5.46 -6.11
CA ILE A 158 2.21 4.17 -6.80
C ILE A 158 0.73 3.79 -6.86
N PHE A 159 0.19 3.70 -8.08
CA PHE A 159 -1.16 3.16 -8.31
C PHE A 159 -1.10 1.67 -8.63
N HIS A 160 -1.94 0.89 -7.95
CA HIS A 160 -2.28 -0.44 -8.45
C HIS A 160 -3.03 -0.30 -9.79
N GLN A 161 -2.60 -1.06 -10.78
CA GLN A 161 -3.26 -1.13 -12.08
C GLN A 161 -3.63 -2.57 -12.41
N GLY A 162 -4.65 -2.72 -13.25
CA GLY A 162 -5.09 -4.04 -13.70
C GLY A 162 -5.92 -4.80 -12.67
N THR A 163 -5.94 -6.11 -12.85
CA THR A 163 -6.76 -7.01 -12.03
C THR A 163 -6.12 -7.23 -10.66
N SER A 164 -6.98 -7.59 -9.69
CA SER A 164 -6.56 -8.07 -8.39
C SER A 164 -6.96 -9.53 -8.23
N PRO A 165 -6.22 -10.32 -7.45
CA PRO A 165 -6.67 -11.65 -7.07
C PRO A 165 -7.93 -11.63 -6.19
N MET A 166 -8.25 -10.49 -5.59
CA MET A 166 -9.41 -10.33 -4.71
C MET A 166 -10.72 -10.28 -5.52
N PRO A 167 -11.74 -11.11 -5.16
CA PRO A 167 -13.00 -11.20 -5.92
C PRO A 167 -13.82 -9.89 -5.94
N ASP A 168 -13.73 -9.09 -4.88
CA ASP A 168 -14.48 -7.86 -4.67
C ASP A 168 -13.72 -6.58 -5.06
N ALA A 169 -12.61 -6.73 -5.80
CA ALA A 169 -11.81 -5.62 -6.29
C ALA A 169 -12.10 -5.34 -7.78
N PRO A 170 -13.02 -4.41 -8.09
CA PRO A 170 -13.46 -4.15 -9.45
C PRO A 170 -12.38 -3.47 -10.29
N LEU A 171 -12.26 -3.89 -11.56
CA LEU A 171 -11.27 -3.34 -12.50
C LEU A 171 -11.53 -1.87 -12.87
N ILE A 172 -12.75 -1.39 -12.70
CA ILE A 172 -13.13 -0.04 -13.15
C ILE A 172 -12.26 1.07 -12.58
N TYR A 173 -11.74 0.90 -11.37
CA TYR A 173 -10.91 1.91 -10.70
C TYR A 173 -9.41 1.77 -10.99
N THR A 174 -8.99 0.67 -11.60
CA THR A 174 -7.58 0.37 -11.89
C THR A 174 -7.30 0.13 -13.37
N HIS A 175 -8.25 0.47 -14.22
CA HIS A 175 -7.98 0.52 -15.65
C HIS A 175 -7.05 1.71 -15.96
N PRO A 176 -5.99 1.57 -16.78
CA PRO A 176 -5.02 2.63 -17.04
C PRO A 176 -5.63 3.97 -17.49
N LEU A 177 -6.78 3.95 -18.17
CA LEU A 177 -7.50 5.17 -18.56
C LEU A 177 -8.05 6.00 -17.38
N THR A 178 -8.22 5.41 -16.19
CA THR A 178 -8.59 6.18 -14.99
C THR A 178 -7.42 7.02 -14.51
N THR A 179 -6.21 6.46 -14.57
CA THR A 179 -4.98 7.16 -14.19
C THR A 179 -4.58 8.21 -15.21
N ASP A 180 -4.90 8.02 -16.49
CA ASP A 180 -4.69 9.03 -17.54
C ASP A 180 -5.40 10.35 -17.20
N LYS A 181 -6.64 10.30 -16.72
CA LYS A 181 -7.37 11.49 -16.27
C LYS A 181 -6.69 12.17 -15.07
N VAL A 182 -6.18 11.39 -14.12
CA VAL A 182 -5.42 11.92 -12.97
C VAL A 182 -4.16 12.63 -13.47
N ALA A 183 -3.40 12.01 -14.38
CA ALA A 183 -2.20 12.61 -14.94
C ALA A 183 -2.48 13.90 -15.72
N MET A 184 -3.62 13.98 -16.43
CA MET A 184 -4.04 15.22 -17.10
C MET A 184 -4.42 16.32 -16.10
N ALA A 185 -5.05 15.98 -14.98
CA ALA A 185 -5.44 16.94 -13.94
C ALA A 185 -4.26 17.40 -13.07
N PHE A 186 -3.25 16.54 -12.88
CA PHE A 186 -2.08 16.77 -12.04
C PHE A 186 -0.79 16.50 -12.82
N PRO A 187 -0.39 17.40 -13.74
CA PRO A 187 0.72 17.14 -14.68
C PRO A 187 2.10 17.04 -14.02
N ASP A 188 2.28 17.58 -12.83
CA ASP A 188 3.54 17.52 -12.08
C ASP A 188 3.55 16.40 -11.02
N LEU A 189 2.45 15.65 -10.87
CA LEU A 189 2.36 14.52 -9.95
C LEU A 189 3.23 13.37 -10.47
N LYS A 190 4.12 12.87 -9.63
CA LYS A 190 4.96 11.71 -9.95
C LYS A 190 4.18 10.42 -9.80
N ILE A 191 3.75 9.85 -10.93
CA ILE A 191 2.93 8.64 -10.96
C ILE A 191 3.77 7.43 -11.37
N ILE A 192 3.65 6.35 -10.59
CA ILE A 192 4.21 5.03 -10.87
C ILE A 192 3.03 4.07 -11.04
N LEU A 193 2.95 3.39 -12.18
CA LEU A 193 1.92 2.39 -12.45
C LEU A 193 2.48 1.00 -12.17
N ALA A 194 1.84 0.29 -11.26
CA ALA A 194 2.21 -1.09 -10.94
C ALA A 194 1.41 -2.08 -11.79
N HIS A 195 2.03 -3.18 -12.19
CA HIS A 195 1.40 -4.29 -12.93
C HIS A 195 0.89 -3.93 -14.35
N LEU A 196 1.67 -3.21 -15.12
CA LEU A 196 1.39 -2.95 -16.52
C LEU A 196 1.89 -4.09 -17.43
#